data_091692f3fe58c545d374a7dc04ad4037
#
_entry.id   091692f3fe58c545d374a7dc04ad4037
#
_cell.length_a   1.000
_cell.length_b   1.000
_cell.length_c   1.000
_cell.angle_alpha   90.00
_cell.angle_beta   90.00
_cell.angle_gamma   90.00
#
_symmetry.space_group_name_H-M   'P 1'
#
loop_
_entity.id
_entity.type
_entity.pdbx_description
1 polymer ?
#
loop_
_entity_poly.entity_id
_entity_poly.type
_entity_poly.pdbx_seq_one_letter_code
_entity_poly.pdbx_strand_id
1 'polypeptide(L)'
;MTPRIIALYLPQFHPIPENDRWWGPGFTEWTNVAKAKPLFKGHLQPRIPADLGFYDLRLTETRIQQAELAKEAGIEGFCYYHYWFGHGKQLLERPFNEVVESGKPDFPFCICWANHTWSNKTWESKSAMQKDSILIKQEYPGKEDDIEHFMSLLPAFKDHRYMNVDGKLLFVIYSVFDFPHVDRFLKTWRSLAKEHGLPGFHFVGMTPSTLTFKLDNEGNHIRTLPNLESSKKIYESVLDMGFDAVNSFGKRRGEMLYEGKWKNLFKTGLRYLGLPTGSIKYDYAKTVKNYFAPEDTWENVYPTILPQWDRTPRVASQDGIYVNATPEKFAQHIIRAKEIIKNKGKEHQILFLKSWNEWGEGNYVEPDIQWGHGFLDAIRNNIDK
;
A
#
# COMPACT_ATOMS: atom_id res chain seq x y z
N MET A 1 23.65 2.60 9.40
CA MET A 1 22.35 2.11 9.92
C MET A 1 21.55 1.51 8.75
N THR A 2 21.17 0.25 8.82
CA THR A 2 20.42 -0.46 7.78
C THR A 2 18.95 -0.54 8.17
N PRO A 3 18.06 0.24 7.55
CA PRO A 3 16.64 0.17 7.83
C PRO A 3 16.04 -1.14 7.34
N ARG A 4 14.97 -1.59 7.98
CA ARG A 4 14.13 -2.71 7.54
C ARG A 4 13.19 -2.20 6.44
N ILE A 5 13.42 -2.53 5.17
CA ILE A 5 12.55 -2.11 4.07
C ILE A 5 11.59 -3.24 3.74
N ILE A 6 10.28 -2.98 3.90
CA ILE A 6 9.21 -3.92 3.65
C ILE A 6 8.40 -3.43 2.46
N ALA A 7 8.39 -4.18 1.35
CA ALA A 7 7.74 -3.75 0.12
C ALA A 7 6.30 -4.28 0.03
N LEU A 8 5.32 -3.38 -0.12
CA LEU A 8 3.95 -3.75 -0.43
C LEU A 8 3.88 -4.45 -1.78
N TYR A 9 3.19 -5.60 -1.84
CA TYR A 9 3.17 -6.48 -3.01
C TYR A 9 1.74 -6.73 -3.49
N LEU A 10 1.47 -6.38 -4.77
CA LEU A 10 0.17 -6.55 -5.41
C LEU A 10 0.07 -7.92 -6.10
N PRO A 11 -0.88 -8.80 -5.74
CA PRO A 11 -1.04 -10.12 -6.35
C PRO A 11 -1.83 -10.11 -7.67
N GLN A 12 -2.25 -8.95 -8.21
CA GLN A 12 -3.21 -8.84 -9.32
C GLN A 12 -2.59 -8.98 -10.72
N PHE A 13 -1.64 -9.90 -10.89
CA PHE A 13 -0.99 -10.19 -12.17
C PHE A 13 -1.27 -11.62 -12.65
N HIS A 14 -2.49 -12.09 -12.42
CA HIS A 14 -3.05 -13.32 -12.98
C HIS A 14 -4.56 -13.15 -13.13
N PRO A 15 -5.19 -13.80 -14.12
CA PRO A 15 -6.64 -13.71 -14.29
C PRO A 15 -7.38 -14.46 -13.19
N ILE A 16 -8.52 -13.90 -12.78
CA ILE A 16 -9.49 -14.53 -11.87
C ILE A 16 -10.90 -14.39 -12.45
N PRO A 17 -11.83 -15.31 -12.15
CA PRO A 17 -13.18 -15.27 -12.70
C PRO A 17 -13.93 -13.97 -12.42
N GLU A 18 -13.71 -13.34 -11.27
CA GLU A 18 -14.31 -12.08 -10.89
C GLU A 18 -13.84 -10.94 -11.81
N ASN A 19 -12.53 -10.82 -12.01
CA ASN A 19 -11.96 -9.80 -12.90
C ASN A 19 -12.41 -10.01 -14.35
N ASP A 20 -12.49 -11.27 -14.81
CA ASP A 20 -12.97 -11.59 -16.14
C ASP A 20 -14.42 -11.14 -16.37
N ARG A 21 -15.29 -11.31 -15.35
CA ARG A 21 -16.68 -10.82 -15.40
C ARG A 21 -16.78 -9.29 -15.39
N TRP A 22 -15.90 -8.61 -14.67
CA TRP A 22 -15.95 -7.15 -14.51
C TRP A 22 -15.29 -6.40 -15.67
N TRP A 23 -14.20 -6.94 -16.19
CA TRP A 23 -13.29 -6.22 -17.10
C TRP A 23 -13.01 -6.93 -18.42
N GLY A 24 -13.54 -8.15 -18.59
CA GLY A 24 -13.33 -8.99 -19.76
C GLY A 24 -12.30 -10.10 -19.55
N PRO A 25 -12.38 -11.17 -20.37
CA PRO A 25 -11.57 -12.37 -20.22
C PRO A 25 -10.06 -12.10 -20.23
N GLY A 26 -9.34 -12.71 -19.30
CA GLY A 26 -7.89 -12.60 -19.20
C GLY A 26 -7.40 -11.30 -18.56
N PHE A 27 -8.29 -10.53 -17.92
CA PHE A 27 -7.92 -9.28 -17.28
C PHE A 27 -6.91 -9.48 -16.15
N THR A 28 -5.83 -8.70 -16.21
CA THR A 28 -4.86 -8.50 -15.12
C THR A 28 -4.50 -7.02 -15.05
N GLU A 29 -3.69 -6.63 -14.07
CA GLU A 29 -3.16 -5.27 -13.99
C GLU A 29 -2.42 -4.84 -15.28
N TRP A 30 -1.78 -5.78 -15.99
CA TRP A 30 -1.12 -5.52 -17.27
C TRP A 30 -2.06 -4.96 -18.34
N THR A 31 -3.36 -5.31 -18.29
CA THR A 31 -4.37 -4.77 -19.21
C THR A 31 -4.48 -3.24 -19.09
N ASN A 32 -4.42 -2.71 -17.87
CA ASN A 32 -4.43 -1.28 -17.63
C ASN A 32 -3.10 -0.62 -18.03
N VAL A 33 -2.00 -1.23 -17.66
CA VAL A 33 -0.65 -0.72 -17.95
C VAL A 33 -0.41 -0.64 -19.46
N ALA A 34 -0.69 -1.71 -20.20
CA ALA A 34 -0.42 -1.78 -21.64
C ALA A 34 -1.28 -0.82 -22.48
N LYS A 35 -2.53 -0.55 -22.07
CA LYS A 35 -3.44 0.37 -22.80
C LYS A 35 -3.25 1.85 -22.43
N ALA A 36 -2.41 2.16 -21.44
CA ALA A 36 -2.18 3.53 -21.01
C ALA A 36 -1.58 4.39 -22.14
N LYS A 37 -1.95 5.67 -22.16
CA LYS A 37 -1.50 6.63 -23.18
C LYS A 37 -0.91 7.88 -22.54
N PRO A 38 0.10 8.51 -23.17
CA PRO A 38 0.59 9.81 -22.74
C PRO A 38 -0.53 10.86 -22.76
N LEU A 39 -0.71 11.59 -21.67
CA LEU A 39 -1.71 12.67 -21.56
C LEU A 39 -1.13 14.05 -21.92
N PHE A 40 0.20 14.16 -21.99
CA PHE A 40 0.91 15.39 -22.33
C PHE A 40 2.33 15.07 -22.81
N LYS A 41 2.98 16.05 -23.46
CA LYS A 41 4.37 15.88 -23.94
C LYS A 41 5.32 15.56 -22.78
N GLY A 42 6.06 14.46 -22.90
CA GLY A 42 6.99 13.96 -21.87
C GLY A 42 6.33 13.11 -20.76
N HIS A 43 5.04 12.78 -20.88
CA HIS A 43 4.40 11.81 -20.01
C HIS A 43 4.81 10.40 -20.41
N LEU A 44 5.46 9.67 -19.50
CA LEU A 44 5.97 8.31 -19.74
C LEU A 44 4.84 7.28 -19.55
N GLN A 45 4.17 6.96 -20.64
CA GLN A 45 3.16 5.90 -20.73
C GLN A 45 3.15 5.32 -22.14
N PRO A 46 2.85 4.02 -22.34
CA PRO A 46 2.77 3.01 -21.29
C PRO A 46 4.15 2.73 -20.67
N ARG A 47 4.16 2.28 -19.42
CA ARG A 47 5.37 1.79 -18.75
C ARG A 47 5.55 0.32 -19.09
N ILE A 48 6.75 -0.07 -19.49
CA ILE A 48 7.04 -1.42 -19.99
C ILE A 48 8.07 -2.09 -19.08
N PRO A 49 7.78 -3.31 -18.56
CA PRO A 49 8.73 -4.04 -17.77
C PRO A 49 9.96 -4.47 -18.58
N ALA A 50 11.13 -4.52 -17.94
CA ALA A 50 12.37 -5.02 -18.50
C ALA A 50 12.55 -6.51 -18.17
N ASP A 51 13.32 -6.84 -17.12
CA ASP A 51 13.80 -8.19 -16.81
C ASP A 51 12.70 -9.26 -16.65
N LEU A 52 11.59 -8.89 -15.99
CA LEU A 52 10.52 -9.82 -15.65
C LEU A 52 9.45 -9.94 -16.77
N GLY A 53 9.47 -9.04 -17.76
CA GLY A 53 8.44 -8.97 -18.79
C GLY A 53 7.03 -8.74 -18.21
N PHE A 54 6.01 -9.02 -19.03
CA PHE A 54 4.61 -9.02 -18.61
C PHE A 54 4.27 -10.37 -17.96
N TYR A 55 4.69 -10.54 -16.73
CA TYR A 55 4.66 -11.82 -16.02
C TYR A 55 3.27 -12.24 -15.56
N ASP A 56 3.16 -13.52 -15.22
CA ASP A 56 2.01 -14.11 -14.52
C ASP A 56 2.48 -14.64 -13.15
N LEU A 57 1.83 -14.20 -12.09
CA LEU A 57 2.19 -14.58 -10.72
C LEU A 57 1.83 -16.01 -10.32
N ARG A 58 1.17 -16.78 -11.21
CA ARG A 58 0.99 -18.23 -11.03
C ARG A 58 2.30 -19.00 -11.25
N LEU A 59 3.28 -18.40 -11.93
CA LEU A 59 4.57 -19.01 -12.19
C LEU A 59 5.51 -18.83 -10.99
N THR A 60 5.96 -19.93 -10.43
CA THR A 60 6.89 -19.94 -9.29
C THR A 60 8.23 -19.28 -9.65
N GLU A 61 8.69 -19.46 -10.87
CA GLU A 61 9.91 -18.86 -11.41
C GLU A 61 9.87 -17.33 -11.36
N THR A 62 8.73 -16.73 -11.73
CA THR A 62 8.54 -15.28 -11.63
C THR A 62 8.67 -14.79 -10.19
N ARG A 63 7.99 -15.47 -9.26
CA ARG A 63 8.05 -15.09 -7.83
C ARG A 63 9.45 -15.24 -7.25
N ILE A 64 10.21 -16.25 -7.69
CA ILE A 64 11.62 -16.43 -7.31
C ILE A 64 12.47 -15.28 -7.83
N GLN A 65 12.37 -14.94 -9.13
CA GLN A 65 13.13 -13.83 -9.72
C GLN A 65 12.81 -12.49 -9.05
N GLN A 66 11.55 -12.22 -8.73
CA GLN A 66 11.15 -11.03 -7.97
C GLN A 66 11.82 -10.99 -6.58
N ALA A 67 11.84 -12.10 -5.86
CA ALA A 67 12.45 -12.19 -4.55
C ALA A 67 13.99 -12.02 -4.61
N GLU A 68 14.65 -12.57 -5.64
CA GLU A 68 16.07 -12.38 -5.88
C GLU A 68 16.43 -10.91 -6.12
N LEU A 69 15.70 -10.23 -7.02
CA LEU A 69 15.86 -8.79 -7.27
C LEU A 69 15.62 -7.95 -6.00
N ALA A 70 14.59 -8.28 -5.22
CA ALA A 70 14.29 -7.58 -3.97
C ALA A 70 15.41 -7.78 -2.93
N LYS A 71 15.90 -8.99 -2.77
CA LYS A 71 17.00 -9.34 -1.87
C LYS A 71 18.28 -8.62 -2.25
N GLU A 72 18.63 -8.61 -3.53
CA GLU A 72 19.80 -7.90 -4.05
C GLU A 72 19.73 -6.38 -3.82
N ALA A 73 18.52 -5.82 -3.86
CA ALA A 73 18.31 -4.42 -3.54
C ALA A 73 18.31 -4.11 -2.04
N GLY A 74 18.37 -5.14 -1.16
CA GLY A 74 18.34 -4.98 0.29
C GLY A 74 16.94 -4.76 0.87
N ILE A 75 15.90 -5.16 0.16
CA ILE A 75 14.53 -5.25 0.70
C ILE A 75 14.48 -6.48 1.60
N GLU A 76 13.95 -6.30 2.83
CA GLU A 76 13.90 -7.37 3.83
C GLU A 76 12.84 -8.42 3.50
N GLY A 77 11.68 -7.98 2.98
CA GLY A 77 10.60 -8.90 2.66
C GLY A 77 9.42 -8.22 1.95
N PHE A 78 8.50 -9.06 1.49
CA PHE A 78 7.25 -8.60 0.85
C PHE A 78 6.10 -8.57 1.85
N CYS A 79 5.31 -7.48 1.80
CA CYS A 79 4.04 -7.35 2.50
C CYS A 79 2.92 -7.57 1.48
N TYR A 80 2.40 -8.79 1.40
CA TYR A 80 1.39 -9.17 0.41
C TYR A 80 0.04 -8.53 0.73
N TYR A 81 -0.56 -7.84 -0.23
CA TYR A 81 -1.98 -7.48 -0.12
C TYR A 81 -2.81 -8.76 -0.12
N HIS A 82 -3.60 -8.90 0.94
CA HIS A 82 -4.53 -10.01 1.17
C HIS A 82 -5.95 -9.46 1.15
N TYR A 83 -6.84 -10.14 0.47
CA TYR A 83 -8.22 -9.72 0.26
C TYR A 83 -9.18 -10.73 0.87
N TRP A 84 -9.68 -10.41 2.05
CA TRP A 84 -10.75 -11.14 2.75
C TRP A 84 -11.95 -10.21 2.87
N PHE A 85 -13.06 -10.56 2.23
CA PHE A 85 -14.26 -9.71 2.14
C PHE A 85 -15.37 -10.09 3.14
N GLY A 86 -15.11 -11.02 4.05
CA GLY A 86 -16.07 -11.64 4.95
C GLY A 86 -16.71 -12.90 4.36
N HIS A 87 -17.35 -13.71 5.22
CA HIS A 87 -18.02 -14.96 4.86
C HIS A 87 -17.13 -15.95 4.06
N GLY A 88 -15.86 -16.05 4.44
CA GLY A 88 -14.88 -16.90 3.75
C GLY A 88 -14.49 -16.43 2.35
N LYS A 89 -14.98 -15.28 1.88
CA LYS A 89 -14.73 -14.82 0.50
C LYS A 89 -13.35 -14.16 0.39
N GLN A 90 -12.48 -14.80 -0.40
CA GLN A 90 -11.16 -14.32 -0.77
C GLN A 90 -11.07 -14.01 -2.26
N LEU A 91 -10.19 -13.11 -2.66
CA LEU A 91 -9.80 -12.86 -4.05
C LEU A 91 -8.27 -12.72 -4.14
N LEU A 92 -7.71 -13.14 -5.29
CA LEU A 92 -6.28 -13.02 -5.60
C LEU A 92 -5.35 -13.77 -4.62
N GLU A 93 -5.87 -14.71 -3.85
CA GLU A 93 -5.17 -15.46 -2.81
C GLU A 93 -4.13 -16.45 -3.37
N ARG A 94 -4.30 -16.89 -4.62
CA ARG A 94 -3.51 -17.98 -5.22
C ARG A 94 -2.00 -17.76 -5.16
N PRO A 95 -1.41 -16.62 -5.59
CA PRO A 95 0.04 -16.44 -5.54
C PRO A 95 0.62 -16.54 -4.13
N PHE A 96 -0.08 -15.99 -3.13
CA PHE A 96 0.35 -16.06 -1.75
C PHE A 96 0.23 -17.48 -1.16
N ASN A 97 -0.90 -18.16 -1.40
CA ASN A 97 -1.10 -19.52 -0.94
C ASN A 97 -0.02 -20.46 -1.50
N GLU A 98 0.29 -20.36 -2.80
CA GLU A 98 1.36 -21.14 -3.43
C GLU A 98 2.77 -20.83 -2.84
N VAL A 99 3.04 -19.60 -2.41
CA VAL A 99 4.28 -19.23 -1.69
C VAL A 99 4.37 -19.96 -0.35
N VAL A 100 3.27 -20.01 0.39
CA VAL A 100 3.21 -20.69 1.68
C VAL A 100 3.32 -22.21 1.50
N GLU A 101 2.53 -22.79 0.61
CA GLU A 101 2.46 -24.25 0.37
C GLU A 101 3.77 -24.81 -0.18
N SER A 102 4.41 -24.13 -1.13
CA SER A 102 5.63 -24.60 -1.78
C SER A 102 6.91 -24.28 -1.00
N GLY A 103 6.86 -23.34 -0.04
CA GLY A 103 8.06 -22.81 0.60
C GLY A 103 8.92 -21.93 -0.32
N LYS A 104 8.42 -21.54 -1.51
CA LYS A 104 9.17 -20.78 -2.52
C LYS A 104 8.42 -19.52 -2.98
N PRO A 105 9.15 -18.38 -3.13
CA PRO A 105 10.56 -18.17 -2.85
C PRO A 105 10.89 -18.27 -1.36
N ASP A 106 12.13 -18.64 -1.03
CA ASP A 106 12.66 -18.52 0.33
C ASP A 106 13.04 -17.06 0.59
N PHE A 107 12.00 -16.26 0.87
CA PHE A 107 12.10 -14.82 1.08
C PHE A 107 11.09 -14.39 2.15
N PRO A 108 11.47 -13.52 3.10
CA PRO A 108 10.58 -13.10 4.18
C PRO A 108 9.31 -12.43 3.68
N PHE A 109 8.22 -12.62 4.40
CA PHE A 109 6.94 -12.01 4.06
C PHE A 109 6.11 -11.66 5.30
N CYS A 110 5.19 -10.74 5.11
CA CYS A 110 4.07 -10.47 6.00
C CYS A 110 2.82 -10.16 5.17
N ILE A 111 1.71 -9.85 5.83
CA ILE A 111 0.41 -9.63 5.19
C ILE A 111 -0.08 -8.22 5.49
N CYS A 112 -0.65 -7.58 4.45
CA CYS A 112 -1.48 -6.40 4.58
C CYS A 112 -2.92 -6.75 4.18
N TRP A 113 -3.84 -6.86 5.14
CA TRP A 113 -5.25 -7.03 4.83
C TRP A 113 -5.81 -5.75 4.23
N ALA A 114 -6.08 -5.78 2.92
CA ALA A 114 -6.64 -4.70 2.14
C ALA A 114 -8.18 -4.68 2.29
N ASN A 115 -8.63 -4.41 3.50
CA ASN A 115 -10.00 -4.46 3.96
C ASN A 115 -10.85 -3.27 3.48
N HIS A 116 -11.10 -3.19 2.17
CA HIS A 116 -11.93 -2.14 1.59
C HIS A 116 -12.82 -2.66 0.46
N THR A 117 -14.00 -2.07 0.33
CA THR A 117 -14.96 -2.35 -0.74
C THR A 117 -14.35 -2.00 -2.10
N TRP A 118 -14.46 -2.90 -3.08
CA TRP A 118 -14.09 -2.61 -4.46
C TRP A 118 -15.26 -2.02 -5.23
N SER A 119 -14.97 -0.98 -5.99
CA SER A 119 -15.92 -0.35 -6.89
C SER A 119 -15.28 -0.08 -8.25
N ASN A 120 -16.10 0.13 -9.26
CA ASN A 120 -15.62 0.45 -10.60
C ASN A 120 -14.85 1.79 -10.69
N LYS A 121 -15.02 2.70 -9.72
CA LYS A 121 -14.23 3.96 -9.63
C LYS A 121 -12.73 3.73 -9.52
N THR A 122 -12.33 2.62 -8.96
CA THR A 122 -10.91 2.30 -8.76
C THR A 122 -10.20 2.00 -10.08
N TRP A 123 -10.95 1.63 -11.14
CA TRP A 123 -10.44 1.03 -12.37
C TRP A 123 -10.88 1.71 -13.67
N GLU A 124 -11.87 2.62 -13.61
CA GLU A 124 -12.36 3.32 -14.79
C GLU A 124 -12.53 4.81 -14.54
N SER A 125 -12.02 5.61 -15.49
CA SER A 125 -12.36 7.03 -15.59
C SER A 125 -13.78 7.16 -16.18
N LYS A 126 -14.79 7.19 -15.32
CA LYS A 126 -16.17 7.46 -15.76
C LYS A 126 -16.50 8.94 -15.58
N SER A 127 -17.39 9.46 -16.44
CA SER A 127 -17.93 10.80 -16.29
C SER A 127 -18.61 10.93 -14.92
N ALA A 128 -18.63 12.13 -14.34
CA ALA A 128 -19.26 12.43 -13.06
C ALA A 128 -20.74 12.03 -12.97
N MET A 129 -21.37 11.65 -14.09
CA MET A 129 -22.78 11.24 -14.20
C MET A 129 -23.02 9.73 -14.07
N GLN A 130 -21.98 8.89 -14.06
CA GLN A 130 -22.15 7.43 -13.99
C GLN A 130 -22.12 6.98 -12.53
N LYS A 131 -23.22 6.33 -12.07
CA LYS A 131 -23.31 5.77 -10.70
C LYS A 131 -22.19 4.79 -10.43
N ASP A 132 -21.56 4.91 -9.24
CA ASP A 132 -20.65 3.90 -8.75
C ASP A 132 -21.39 2.58 -8.60
N SER A 133 -20.85 1.52 -9.19
CA SER A 133 -21.25 0.17 -8.87
C SER A 133 -20.23 -0.47 -7.95
N ILE A 134 -20.71 -1.00 -6.85
CA ILE A 134 -19.92 -1.85 -5.97
C ILE A 134 -19.69 -3.17 -6.71
N LEU A 135 -18.44 -3.59 -6.83
CA LEU A 135 -18.04 -4.87 -7.44
C LEU A 135 -18.07 -5.98 -6.39
N ILE A 136 -17.48 -5.71 -5.24
CA ILE A 136 -17.54 -6.57 -4.06
C ILE A 136 -17.47 -5.69 -2.81
N LYS A 137 -18.36 -5.94 -1.86
CA LYS A 137 -18.44 -5.19 -0.60
C LYS A 137 -17.53 -5.83 0.45
N GLN A 138 -16.79 -5.01 1.18
CA GLN A 138 -16.14 -5.44 2.40
C GLN A 138 -17.18 -5.59 3.51
N GLU A 139 -17.26 -6.75 4.10
CA GLU A 139 -18.15 -7.05 5.20
C GLU A 139 -17.35 -7.54 6.43
N TYR A 140 -17.93 -7.37 7.61
CA TYR A 140 -17.34 -7.76 8.88
C TYR A 140 -18.39 -8.52 9.70
N PRO A 141 -18.65 -9.82 9.35
CA PRO A 141 -19.80 -10.57 9.85
C PRO A 141 -19.78 -10.83 11.35
N GLY A 142 -18.60 -10.85 11.98
CA GLY A 142 -18.50 -11.05 13.41
C GLY A 142 -17.35 -11.97 13.81
N LYS A 143 -17.43 -12.47 15.05
CA LYS A 143 -16.35 -13.24 15.67
C LYS A 143 -16.05 -14.55 14.93
N GLU A 144 -17.07 -15.21 14.44
CA GLU A 144 -16.93 -16.48 13.71
C GLU A 144 -16.13 -16.28 12.41
N ASP A 145 -16.40 -15.21 11.68
CA ASP A 145 -15.64 -14.83 10.48
C ASP A 145 -14.21 -14.39 10.83
N ASP A 146 -14.03 -13.67 11.95
CA ASP A 146 -12.69 -13.30 12.45
C ASP A 146 -11.86 -14.57 12.74
N ILE A 147 -12.47 -15.64 13.24
CA ILE A 147 -11.83 -16.94 13.49
C ILE A 147 -11.52 -17.65 12.17
N GLU A 148 -12.48 -17.73 11.24
CA GLU A 148 -12.29 -18.35 9.94
C GLU A 148 -11.15 -17.69 9.17
N HIS A 149 -11.11 -16.35 9.17
CA HIS A 149 -10.04 -15.58 8.57
C HIS A 149 -8.67 -15.91 9.18
N PHE A 150 -8.56 -15.94 10.52
CA PHE A 150 -7.34 -16.36 11.21
C PHE A 150 -6.91 -17.77 10.81
N MET A 151 -7.84 -18.73 10.81
CA MET A 151 -7.56 -20.13 10.51
C MET A 151 -7.10 -20.32 9.05
N SER A 152 -7.61 -19.54 8.11
CA SER A 152 -7.17 -19.56 6.73
C SER A 152 -5.71 -19.13 6.56
N LEU A 153 -5.20 -18.27 7.44
CA LEU A 153 -3.83 -17.76 7.44
C LEU A 153 -2.89 -18.47 8.42
N LEU A 154 -3.41 -19.40 9.23
CA LEU A 154 -2.61 -20.10 10.24
C LEU A 154 -1.37 -20.83 9.66
N PRO A 155 -1.41 -21.46 8.47
CA PRO A 155 -0.20 -22.02 7.87
C PRO A 155 0.88 -20.95 7.62
N ALA A 156 0.49 -19.75 7.16
CA ALA A 156 1.42 -18.65 6.93
C ALA A 156 2.02 -18.14 8.26
N PHE A 157 1.21 -18.02 9.32
CA PHE A 157 1.68 -17.58 10.65
C PHE A 157 2.67 -18.54 11.30
N LYS A 158 2.66 -19.81 10.91
CA LYS A 158 3.62 -20.84 11.35
C LYS A 158 4.86 -20.96 10.48
N ASP A 159 4.90 -20.25 9.37
CA ASP A 159 6.02 -20.28 8.44
C ASP A 159 7.22 -19.51 9.04
N HIS A 160 8.40 -20.09 8.98
CA HIS A 160 9.64 -19.48 9.51
C HIS A 160 10.04 -18.19 8.78
N ARG A 161 9.55 -17.96 7.56
CA ARG A 161 9.76 -16.74 6.76
C ARG A 161 8.85 -15.60 7.19
N TYR A 162 7.84 -15.85 8.04
CA TYR A 162 6.91 -14.80 8.43
C TYR A 162 7.61 -13.73 9.26
N MET A 163 7.55 -12.48 8.80
CA MET A 163 8.24 -11.35 9.44
C MET A 163 7.66 -11.03 10.81
N ASN A 164 8.52 -10.56 11.70
CA ASN A 164 8.12 -10.15 13.04
C ASN A 164 8.75 -8.82 13.46
N VAL A 165 8.19 -8.22 14.50
CA VAL A 165 8.70 -7.05 15.22
C VAL A 165 8.60 -7.36 16.71
N ASP A 166 9.68 -7.19 17.46
CA ASP A 166 9.77 -7.56 18.89
C ASP A 166 9.32 -9.01 19.15
N GLY A 167 9.66 -9.91 18.21
CA GLY A 167 9.28 -11.32 18.29
C GLY A 167 7.80 -11.61 18.01
N LYS A 168 6.96 -10.64 17.65
CA LYS A 168 5.53 -10.80 17.32
C LYS A 168 5.31 -10.71 15.81
N LEU A 169 4.39 -11.51 15.27
CA LEU A 169 4.05 -11.57 13.86
C LEU A 169 3.54 -10.22 13.34
N LEU A 170 4.16 -9.69 12.29
CA LEU A 170 3.80 -8.41 11.70
C LEU A 170 2.56 -8.55 10.83
N PHE A 171 1.46 -7.89 11.20
CA PHE A 171 0.21 -7.90 10.44
C PHE A 171 -0.29 -6.47 10.22
N VAL A 172 -0.50 -6.10 8.96
CA VAL A 172 -0.91 -4.75 8.55
C VAL A 172 -2.39 -4.73 8.20
N ILE A 173 -3.14 -3.71 8.65
CA ILE A 173 -4.53 -3.46 8.29
C ILE A 173 -4.61 -2.13 7.53
N TYR A 174 -5.16 -2.18 6.30
CA TYR A 174 -5.14 -1.07 5.35
C TYR A 174 -6.13 0.05 5.71
N SER A 175 -7.38 -0.28 6.01
CA SER A 175 -8.46 0.68 6.30
C SER A 175 -8.90 0.58 7.75
N VAL A 176 -8.17 1.23 8.65
CA VAL A 176 -8.42 1.13 10.10
C VAL A 176 -9.71 1.84 10.54
N PHE A 177 -10.02 2.99 9.93
CA PHE A 177 -11.19 3.81 10.30
C PHE A 177 -12.50 3.35 9.66
N ASP A 178 -12.43 2.48 8.65
CA ASP A 178 -13.59 1.86 8.00
C ASP A 178 -13.86 0.44 8.55
N PHE A 179 -13.18 0.05 9.65
CA PHE A 179 -13.28 -1.27 10.27
C PHE A 179 -14.09 -1.19 11.58
N PRO A 180 -15.39 -1.53 11.55
CA PRO A 180 -16.21 -1.54 12.75
C PRO A 180 -15.76 -2.64 13.72
N HIS A 181 -15.78 -2.34 15.02
CA HIS A 181 -15.39 -3.30 16.07
C HIS A 181 -13.98 -3.89 15.91
N VAL A 182 -13.04 -3.09 15.42
CA VAL A 182 -11.63 -3.52 15.23
C VAL A 182 -11.01 -4.03 16.54
N ASP A 183 -11.39 -3.48 17.69
CA ASP A 183 -10.96 -3.91 19.02
C ASP A 183 -11.32 -5.37 19.31
N ARG A 184 -12.53 -5.82 18.90
CA ARG A 184 -12.96 -7.23 18.99
C ARG A 184 -12.04 -8.12 18.13
N PHE A 185 -11.80 -7.73 16.87
CA PHE A 185 -10.93 -8.47 15.95
C PHE A 185 -9.53 -8.64 16.55
N LEU A 186 -8.89 -7.55 16.99
CA LEU A 186 -7.55 -7.57 17.56
C LEU A 186 -7.48 -8.47 18.82
N LYS A 187 -8.49 -8.40 19.70
CA LYS A 187 -8.58 -9.26 20.90
C LYS A 187 -8.76 -10.72 20.52
N THR A 188 -9.63 -11.02 19.56
CA THR A 188 -9.89 -12.39 19.07
C THR A 188 -8.60 -13.00 18.52
N TRP A 189 -7.91 -12.28 17.64
CA TRP A 189 -6.68 -12.80 17.03
C TRP A 189 -5.52 -12.94 18.03
N ARG A 190 -5.40 -12.04 19.02
CA ARG A 190 -4.43 -12.22 20.11
C ARG A 190 -4.72 -13.47 20.95
N SER A 191 -6.01 -13.78 21.20
CA SER A 191 -6.39 -15.02 21.89
C SER A 191 -6.07 -16.25 21.07
N LEU A 192 -6.44 -16.26 19.79
CA LEU A 192 -6.16 -17.37 18.87
C LEU A 192 -4.65 -17.60 18.70
N ALA A 193 -3.85 -16.54 18.62
CA ALA A 193 -2.41 -16.68 18.56
C ALA A 193 -1.88 -17.47 19.78
N LYS A 194 -2.34 -17.14 20.98
CA LYS A 194 -1.98 -17.86 22.20
C LYS A 194 -2.43 -19.32 22.18
N GLU A 195 -3.68 -19.57 21.76
CA GLU A 195 -4.26 -20.91 21.65
C GLU A 195 -3.48 -21.82 20.67
N HIS A 196 -2.97 -21.23 19.58
CA HIS A 196 -2.20 -21.95 18.57
C HIS A 196 -0.66 -21.93 18.77
N GLY A 197 -0.19 -21.42 19.94
CA GLY A 197 1.23 -21.40 20.27
C GLY A 197 2.06 -20.43 19.45
N LEU A 198 1.43 -19.38 18.90
CA LEU A 198 2.10 -18.31 18.16
C LEU A 198 2.61 -17.23 19.14
N PRO A 199 3.64 -16.46 18.74
CA PRO A 199 4.25 -15.44 19.62
C PRO A 199 3.37 -14.20 19.83
N GLY A 200 2.19 -14.15 19.21
CA GLY A 200 1.30 -12.99 19.17
C GLY A 200 1.51 -12.13 17.93
N PHE A 201 0.77 -11.02 17.84
CA PHE A 201 0.81 -10.11 16.69
C PHE A 201 1.34 -8.74 17.08
N HIS A 202 2.09 -8.15 16.14
CA HIS A 202 2.38 -6.74 16.06
C HIS A 202 1.46 -6.14 14.98
N PHE A 203 0.32 -5.61 15.41
CA PHE A 203 -0.67 -5.03 14.50
C PHE A 203 -0.30 -3.62 14.08
N VAL A 204 -0.21 -3.37 12.79
CA VAL A 204 0.09 -2.07 12.21
C VAL A 204 -1.13 -1.52 11.47
N GLY A 205 -1.63 -0.37 11.90
CA GLY A 205 -2.71 0.32 11.20
C GLY A 205 -2.18 1.27 10.13
N MET A 206 -2.59 1.10 8.86
CA MET A 206 -2.18 1.99 7.77
C MET A 206 -3.09 3.22 7.70
N THR A 207 -2.52 4.42 7.60
CA THR A 207 -3.28 5.66 7.49
C THR A 207 -2.53 6.78 6.78
N PRO A 208 -3.21 7.62 5.98
CA PRO A 208 -2.65 8.88 5.52
C PRO A 208 -2.40 9.85 6.70
N SER A 209 -1.26 10.54 6.70
CA SER A 209 -0.88 11.50 7.76
C SER A 209 -1.73 12.78 7.83
N THR A 210 -2.68 12.94 6.92
CA THR A 210 -3.57 14.12 6.84
C THR A 210 -5.05 13.77 6.87
N LEU A 211 -5.39 12.50 7.07
CA LEU A 211 -6.77 12.06 7.19
C LEU A 211 -7.39 12.73 8.41
N THR A 212 -8.60 13.22 8.28
CA THR A 212 -9.42 13.67 9.41
C THR A 212 -10.78 13.04 9.34
N PHE A 213 -11.35 12.79 10.50
CA PHE A 213 -12.67 12.21 10.64
C PHE A 213 -13.38 12.87 11.84
N LYS A 214 -14.69 12.75 11.86
CA LYS A 214 -15.54 12.99 13.02
C LYS A 214 -16.43 11.78 13.23
N LEU A 215 -16.86 11.55 14.45
CA LEU A 215 -17.88 10.55 14.72
C LEU A 215 -19.26 11.11 14.33
N ASP A 216 -20.11 10.28 13.75
CA ASP A 216 -21.53 10.54 13.61
C ASP A 216 -22.28 10.23 14.92
N ASN A 217 -23.60 10.35 14.91
CA ASN A 217 -24.44 10.08 16.08
C ASN A 217 -24.47 8.58 16.47
N GLU A 218 -24.04 7.71 15.57
CA GLU A 218 -23.96 6.25 15.74
C GLU A 218 -22.56 5.77 16.11
N GLY A 219 -21.59 6.71 16.19
CA GLY A 219 -20.18 6.40 16.50
C GLY A 219 -19.33 5.98 15.29
N ASN A 220 -19.83 6.09 14.06
CA ASN A 220 -19.06 5.78 12.86
C ASN A 220 -18.12 6.93 12.47
N HIS A 221 -16.97 6.57 11.89
CA HIS A 221 -16.01 7.56 11.42
C HIS A 221 -16.43 8.15 10.07
N ILE A 222 -16.81 9.43 10.08
CA ILE A 222 -17.05 10.19 8.84
C ILE A 222 -15.79 10.96 8.46
N ARG A 223 -15.25 10.71 7.27
CA ARG A 223 -14.09 11.45 6.74
C ARG A 223 -14.43 12.93 6.53
N THR A 224 -13.53 13.79 6.98
CA THR A 224 -13.62 15.24 6.81
C THR A 224 -12.53 15.75 5.85
N LEU A 225 -12.41 17.06 5.69
CA LEU A 225 -11.36 17.65 4.86
C LEU A 225 -9.97 17.33 5.43
N PRO A 226 -8.99 16.99 4.58
CA PRO A 226 -7.62 16.75 5.02
C PRO A 226 -7.02 17.96 5.75
N ASN A 227 -6.30 17.71 6.85
CA ASN A 227 -5.62 18.74 7.64
C ASN A 227 -4.16 18.34 7.89
N LEU A 228 -3.23 19.27 7.68
CA LEU A 228 -1.79 19.07 7.87
C LEU A 228 -1.38 18.90 9.33
N GLU A 229 -2.15 19.43 10.27
CA GLU A 229 -1.87 19.40 11.70
C GLU A 229 -2.51 18.20 12.41
N SER A 230 -3.13 17.29 11.64
CA SER A 230 -3.91 16.19 12.21
C SER A 230 -3.11 14.91 12.46
N SER A 231 -1.86 14.81 11.99
CA SER A 231 -1.07 13.57 12.08
C SER A 231 -0.98 13.02 13.49
N LYS A 232 -0.69 13.85 14.49
CA LYS A 232 -0.67 13.45 15.90
C LYS A 232 -1.98 12.78 16.31
N LYS A 233 -3.10 13.48 16.13
CA LYS A 233 -4.43 12.98 16.52
C LYS A 233 -4.79 11.69 15.77
N ILE A 234 -4.43 11.58 14.49
CA ILE A 234 -4.70 10.40 13.68
C ILE A 234 -3.92 9.19 14.22
N TYR A 235 -2.62 9.37 14.49
CA TYR A 235 -1.78 8.28 14.96
C TYR A 235 -2.17 7.83 16.36
N GLU A 236 -2.43 8.79 17.29
CA GLU A 236 -2.99 8.49 18.61
C GLU A 236 -4.30 7.71 18.49
N SER A 237 -5.22 8.12 17.62
CA SER A 237 -6.49 7.41 17.42
C SER A 237 -6.30 5.97 16.94
N VAL A 238 -5.34 5.69 16.06
CA VAL A 238 -5.03 4.32 15.64
C VAL A 238 -4.51 3.48 16.81
N LEU A 239 -3.60 4.05 17.60
CA LEU A 239 -3.05 3.36 18.76
C LEU A 239 -4.13 3.11 19.83
N ASP A 240 -5.02 4.07 20.06
CA ASP A 240 -6.15 3.95 21.00
C ASP A 240 -7.16 2.86 20.59
N MET A 241 -7.26 2.53 19.29
CA MET A 241 -8.02 1.37 18.79
C MET A 241 -7.39 0.04 19.17
N GLY A 242 -6.16 0.02 19.73
CA GLY A 242 -5.45 -1.17 20.15
C GLY A 242 -4.41 -1.72 19.16
N PHE A 243 -4.04 -0.95 18.13
CA PHE A 243 -2.90 -1.25 17.29
C PHE A 243 -1.57 -1.05 18.03
N ASP A 244 -0.56 -1.82 17.68
CA ASP A 244 0.78 -1.71 18.26
C ASP A 244 1.59 -0.59 17.58
N ALA A 245 1.31 -0.34 16.28
CA ALA A 245 2.01 0.68 15.49
C ALA A 245 1.14 1.25 14.36
N VAL A 246 1.66 2.31 13.74
CA VAL A 246 1.04 3.01 12.60
C VAL A 246 1.96 2.94 11.38
N ASN A 247 1.45 2.53 10.22
CA ASN A 247 2.13 2.83 8.97
C ASN A 247 1.59 4.14 8.40
N SER A 248 2.45 5.15 8.27
CA SER A 248 2.07 6.47 7.78
C SER A 248 2.34 6.64 6.29
N PHE A 249 1.35 7.22 5.58
CA PHE A 249 1.47 7.53 4.16
C PHE A 249 1.34 9.03 3.89
N GLY A 250 2.46 9.69 3.67
CA GLY A 250 2.58 11.15 3.57
C GLY A 250 2.20 11.77 2.21
N LYS A 251 1.70 10.99 1.24
CA LYS A 251 1.40 11.46 -0.13
C LYS A 251 0.54 12.73 -0.12
N ARG A 252 -0.60 12.70 0.54
CA ARG A 252 -1.50 13.86 0.58
C ARG A 252 -0.91 15.06 1.29
N ARG A 253 -0.11 14.85 2.33
CA ARG A 253 0.65 15.92 3.02
C ARG A 253 1.60 16.63 2.05
N GLY A 254 2.42 15.87 1.33
CA GLY A 254 3.33 16.40 0.33
C GLY A 254 2.62 17.21 -0.76
N GLU A 255 1.51 16.71 -1.28
CA GLU A 255 0.68 17.39 -2.27
C GLU A 255 0.08 18.71 -1.74
N MET A 256 -0.48 18.70 -0.54
CA MET A 256 -1.06 19.89 0.08
C MET A 256 -0.04 20.99 0.31
N LEU A 257 1.15 20.62 0.76
CA LEU A 257 2.25 21.58 0.98
C LEU A 257 2.85 22.09 -0.34
N TYR A 258 2.90 21.26 -1.38
CA TYR A 258 3.29 21.66 -2.72
C TYR A 258 2.29 22.66 -3.34
N GLU A 259 0.99 22.41 -3.19
CA GLU A 259 -0.06 23.27 -3.74
C GLU A 259 -0.21 24.62 -3.00
N GLY A 260 0.05 24.62 -1.71
CA GLY A 260 -0.25 25.73 -0.82
C GLY A 260 -1.75 25.85 -0.45
N LYS A 261 -2.04 26.60 0.61
CA LYS A 261 -3.38 26.66 1.23
C LYS A 261 -4.49 27.10 0.25
N TRP A 262 -4.26 28.19 -0.50
CA TRP A 262 -5.29 28.79 -1.38
C TRP A 262 -5.65 27.91 -2.57
N LYS A 263 -4.66 27.33 -3.24
CA LYS A 263 -4.89 26.44 -4.39
C LYS A 263 -5.58 25.15 -3.96
N ASN A 264 -5.22 24.65 -2.80
CA ASN A 264 -5.85 23.45 -2.21
C ASN A 264 -7.31 23.71 -1.85
N LEU A 265 -7.63 24.86 -1.23
CA LEU A 265 -8.99 25.25 -0.90
C LEU A 265 -9.86 25.41 -2.17
N PHE A 266 -9.34 26.06 -3.19
CA PHE A 266 -10.03 26.24 -4.47
C PHE A 266 -10.35 24.91 -5.15
N LYS A 267 -9.38 23.99 -5.21
CA LYS A 267 -9.60 22.65 -5.77
C LYS A 267 -10.60 21.82 -4.97
N THR A 268 -10.55 21.95 -3.65
CA THR A 268 -11.54 21.28 -2.78
C THR A 268 -12.93 21.80 -3.07
N GLY A 269 -13.09 23.10 -3.27
CA GLY A 269 -14.37 23.71 -3.68
C GLY A 269 -14.85 23.19 -5.05
N LEU A 270 -13.97 23.13 -6.05
CA LEU A 270 -14.31 22.56 -7.37
C LEU A 270 -14.75 21.09 -7.28
N ARG A 271 -14.03 20.27 -6.50
CA ARG A 271 -14.43 18.87 -6.28
C ARG A 271 -15.77 18.73 -5.58
N TYR A 272 -16.04 19.59 -4.60
CA TYR A 272 -17.34 19.64 -3.91
C TYR A 272 -18.49 19.98 -4.87
N LEU A 273 -18.23 20.84 -5.85
CA LEU A 273 -19.18 21.22 -6.91
C LEU A 273 -19.23 20.21 -8.07
N GLY A 274 -18.51 19.09 -8.01
CA GLY A 274 -18.45 18.07 -9.07
C GLY A 274 -17.73 18.55 -10.35
N LEU A 275 -16.99 19.66 -10.28
CA LEU A 275 -16.30 20.23 -11.42
C LEU A 275 -14.92 19.56 -11.65
N PRO A 276 -14.50 19.34 -12.91
CA PRO A 276 -13.23 18.71 -13.22
C PRO A 276 -12.06 19.59 -12.76
N THR A 277 -11.11 19.01 -12.04
CA THR A 277 -9.89 19.70 -11.58
C THR A 277 -8.71 19.55 -12.55
N GLY A 278 -8.88 18.81 -13.66
CA GLY A 278 -7.81 18.46 -14.60
C GLY A 278 -6.72 17.56 -14.02
N SER A 279 -5.80 17.08 -14.86
CA SER A 279 -4.61 16.35 -14.36
C SER A 279 -3.66 17.29 -13.65
N ILE A 280 -3.38 16.99 -12.38
CA ILE A 280 -2.49 17.82 -11.57
C ILE A 280 -1.11 17.21 -11.62
N LYS A 281 -0.13 18.01 -12.08
CA LYS A 281 1.27 17.62 -12.09
C LYS A 281 1.93 18.07 -10.80
N TYR A 282 2.56 17.13 -10.11
CA TYR A 282 3.38 17.39 -8.93
C TYR A 282 4.84 17.11 -9.27
N ASP A 283 5.72 18.08 -9.09
CA ASP A 283 7.16 17.80 -9.18
C ASP A 283 7.56 16.86 -8.04
N TYR A 284 8.11 15.70 -8.39
CA TYR A 284 8.42 14.64 -7.43
C TYR A 284 9.27 15.16 -6.26
N ALA A 285 10.44 15.74 -6.53
CA ALA A 285 11.37 16.15 -5.49
C ALA A 285 10.77 17.23 -4.56
N LYS A 286 10.00 18.17 -5.11
CA LYS A 286 9.32 19.22 -4.33
C LYS A 286 8.20 18.68 -3.48
N THR A 287 7.57 17.60 -3.90
CA THR A 287 6.45 16.97 -3.19
C THR A 287 6.95 16.08 -2.07
N VAL A 288 7.87 15.14 -2.38
CA VAL A 288 8.34 14.16 -1.39
C VAL A 288 9.20 14.76 -0.26
N LYS A 289 9.77 15.95 -0.46
CA LYS A 289 10.48 16.63 0.63
C LYS A 289 9.60 16.95 1.85
N ASN A 290 8.28 16.99 1.64
CA ASN A 290 7.29 17.33 2.66
C ASN A 290 6.42 16.11 3.08
N TYR A 291 6.86 14.89 2.75
CA TYR A 291 6.10 13.67 3.03
C TYR A 291 5.94 13.41 4.52
N PHE A 292 7.04 13.54 5.25
CA PHE A 292 7.09 13.12 6.64
C PHE A 292 6.48 14.18 7.58
N ALA A 293 5.64 13.70 8.48
CA ALA A 293 5.14 14.50 9.61
C ALA A 293 6.14 14.43 10.77
N PRO A 294 6.10 15.40 11.73
CA PRO A 294 6.95 15.33 12.92
C PRO A 294 6.79 14.03 13.70
N GLU A 295 5.58 13.49 13.75
CA GLU A 295 5.21 12.27 14.46
C GLU A 295 5.76 10.99 13.80
N ASP A 296 6.24 11.06 12.55
CA ASP A 296 6.92 9.93 11.90
C ASP A 296 8.23 9.54 12.59
N THR A 297 8.72 10.40 13.50
CA THR A 297 9.86 10.09 14.39
C THR A 297 9.49 9.22 15.61
N TRP A 298 8.20 9.01 15.91
CA TRP A 298 7.78 8.18 17.03
C TRP A 298 8.18 6.73 16.82
N GLU A 299 8.52 6.03 17.91
CA GLU A 299 9.02 4.65 17.89
C GLU A 299 8.12 3.72 17.07
N ASN A 300 6.83 3.80 17.30
CA ASN A 300 5.81 2.94 16.72
C ASN A 300 5.11 3.54 15.47
N VAL A 301 5.76 4.45 14.75
CA VAL A 301 5.26 4.99 13.46
C VAL A 301 6.23 4.60 12.36
N TYR A 302 5.77 3.85 11.37
CA TYR A 302 6.56 3.33 10.25
C TYR A 302 6.24 4.10 8.97
N PRO A 303 7.09 5.04 8.54
CA PRO A 303 6.80 5.86 7.36
C PRO A 303 6.90 5.06 6.06
N THR A 304 6.16 5.53 5.05
CA THR A 304 6.18 4.97 3.71
C THR A 304 7.07 5.80 2.79
N ILE A 305 7.95 5.13 2.04
CA ILE A 305 8.70 5.71 0.92
C ILE A 305 7.99 5.41 -0.40
N LEU A 306 8.04 6.36 -1.33
CA LEU A 306 7.33 6.30 -2.61
C LEU A 306 8.29 6.59 -3.77
N PRO A 307 8.56 5.64 -4.69
CA PRO A 307 9.52 5.83 -5.77
C PRO A 307 8.99 6.79 -6.84
N GLN A 308 7.72 6.70 -7.17
CA GLN A 308 7.02 7.47 -8.20
C GLN A 308 5.50 7.35 -7.99
N TRP A 309 4.68 8.10 -8.77
CA TRP A 309 3.22 8.00 -8.67
C TRP A 309 2.55 8.44 -9.97
N ASP A 310 1.79 7.54 -10.57
CA ASP A 310 1.02 7.82 -11.77
C ASP A 310 -0.11 6.80 -11.95
N ARG A 311 -1.31 7.13 -11.51
CA ARG A 311 -2.50 6.26 -11.63
C ARG A 311 -3.22 6.35 -12.97
N THR A 312 -2.66 7.04 -13.95
CA THR A 312 -3.33 7.23 -15.24
C THR A 312 -3.63 5.93 -16.00
N PRO A 313 -2.91 4.81 -15.82
CA PRO A 313 -3.33 3.52 -16.37
C PRO A 313 -4.68 3.04 -15.87
N ARG A 314 -5.02 3.31 -14.59
CA ARG A 314 -6.30 2.93 -13.97
C ARG A 314 -7.38 3.99 -14.16
N VAL A 315 -7.09 5.29 -13.96
CA VAL A 315 -8.09 6.36 -13.80
C VAL A 315 -7.93 7.55 -14.75
N ALA A 316 -7.33 7.34 -15.88
CA ALA A 316 -7.11 8.29 -16.98
C ALA A 316 -6.63 9.71 -16.60
N SER A 317 -7.42 10.61 -16.02
CA SER A 317 -6.97 12.02 -15.91
C SER A 317 -7.27 12.70 -14.55
N GLN A 318 -7.85 12.01 -13.60
CA GLN A 318 -8.44 12.67 -12.41
C GLN A 318 -7.53 12.68 -11.17
N ASP A 319 -6.40 11.97 -11.20
CA ASP A 319 -5.48 11.90 -10.06
C ASP A 319 -4.16 12.65 -10.33
N GLY A 320 -3.45 12.94 -9.26
CA GLY A 320 -2.16 13.62 -9.36
C GLY A 320 -1.09 12.75 -10.01
N ILE A 321 -0.31 13.32 -10.91
CA ILE A 321 0.82 12.67 -11.58
C ILE A 321 2.11 13.26 -11.02
N TYR A 322 3.02 12.42 -10.55
CA TYR A 322 4.34 12.86 -10.09
C TYR A 322 5.29 12.89 -11.28
N VAL A 323 5.57 14.11 -11.77
CA VAL A 323 6.50 14.33 -12.88
C VAL A 323 7.94 14.45 -12.37
N ASN A 324 8.90 14.15 -13.24
CA ASN A 324 10.33 14.21 -12.95
C ASN A 324 10.77 13.27 -11.80
N ALA A 325 10.05 12.18 -11.57
CA ALA A 325 10.53 11.11 -10.70
C ALA A 325 11.71 10.41 -11.37
N THR A 326 12.85 10.31 -10.66
CA THR A 326 14.05 9.60 -11.12
C THR A 326 14.65 8.80 -9.98
N PRO A 327 15.48 7.77 -10.27
CA PRO A 327 16.18 7.00 -9.25
C PRO A 327 16.99 7.87 -8.26
N GLU A 328 17.67 8.92 -8.74
CA GLU A 328 18.49 9.80 -7.91
C GLU A 328 17.62 10.61 -6.92
N LYS A 329 16.46 11.09 -7.37
CA LYS A 329 15.52 11.80 -6.50
C LYS A 329 14.86 10.86 -5.50
N PHE A 330 14.61 9.61 -5.88
CA PHE A 330 14.14 8.59 -4.95
C PHE A 330 15.21 8.25 -3.91
N ALA A 331 16.49 8.15 -4.30
CA ALA A 331 17.59 8.01 -3.35
C ALA A 331 17.59 9.12 -2.29
N GLN A 332 17.35 10.40 -2.70
CA GLN A 332 17.22 11.50 -1.74
C GLN A 332 16.02 11.36 -0.81
N HIS A 333 14.91 10.77 -1.29
CA HIS A 333 13.75 10.47 -0.45
C HIS A 333 14.06 9.38 0.58
N ILE A 334 14.78 8.32 0.19
CA ILE A 334 15.26 7.26 1.09
C ILE A 334 16.17 7.83 2.19
N ILE A 335 17.15 8.67 1.81
CA ILE A 335 18.08 9.29 2.77
C ILE A 335 17.29 10.10 3.82
N ARG A 336 16.28 10.88 3.41
CA ARG A 336 15.43 11.61 4.35
C ARG A 336 14.61 10.68 5.25
N ALA A 337 14.06 9.60 4.70
CA ALA A 337 13.32 8.62 5.48
C ALA A 337 14.20 7.97 6.56
N LYS A 338 15.47 7.66 6.23
CA LYS A 338 16.45 7.15 7.20
C LYS A 338 16.69 8.14 8.33
N GLU A 339 16.84 9.44 8.03
CA GLU A 339 16.99 10.47 9.06
C GLU A 339 15.79 10.53 10.03
N ILE A 340 14.57 10.30 9.52
CA ILE A 340 13.35 10.29 10.35
C ILE A 340 13.36 9.13 11.34
N ILE A 341 13.84 7.96 10.94
CA ILE A 341 13.77 6.73 11.75
C ILE A 341 15.06 6.42 12.52
N LYS A 342 16.14 7.18 12.34
CA LYS A 342 17.49 6.84 12.84
C LYS A 342 17.60 6.65 14.36
N ASN A 343 16.76 7.31 15.13
CA ASN A 343 16.79 7.28 16.58
C ASN A 343 15.84 6.21 17.17
N LYS A 344 15.10 5.48 16.34
CA LYS A 344 14.23 4.39 16.78
C LYS A 344 15.05 3.15 17.14
N GLY A 345 14.50 2.30 17.98
CA GLY A 345 15.06 0.98 18.25
C GLY A 345 15.24 0.18 16.95
N LYS A 346 16.22 -0.71 16.90
CA LYS A 346 16.60 -1.44 15.68
C LYS A 346 15.42 -2.17 15.02
N GLU A 347 14.56 -2.81 15.82
CA GLU A 347 13.37 -3.50 15.34
C GLU A 347 12.32 -2.57 14.73
N HIS A 348 12.30 -1.29 15.14
CA HIS A 348 11.36 -0.27 14.69
C HIS A 348 11.90 0.67 13.62
N GLN A 349 13.13 0.45 13.13
CA GLN A 349 13.68 1.18 11.99
C GLN A 349 13.10 0.66 10.67
N ILE A 350 11.78 0.64 10.58
CA ILE A 350 11.00 0.13 9.45
C ILE A 350 10.60 1.24 8.49
N LEU A 351 10.80 0.99 7.20
CA LEU A 351 10.26 1.78 6.08
C LEU A 351 9.38 0.87 5.23
N PHE A 352 8.12 1.23 5.06
CA PHE A 352 7.31 0.59 4.04
C PHE A 352 7.63 1.18 2.67
N LEU A 353 7.83 0.32 1.68
CA LEU A 353 7.99 0.72 0.29
C LEU A 353 6.65 0.54 -0.43
N LYS A 354 6.07 1.61 -0.91
CA LYS A 354 4.89 1.55 -1.77
C LYS A 354 5.33 1.86 -3.20
N SER A 355 5.49 0.83 -4.01
CA SER A 355 5.31 -0.60 -3.78
C SER A 355 6.43 -1.40 -4.47
N TRP A 356 6.39 -2.71 -4.38
CA TRP A 356 7.19 -3.58 -5.24
C TRP A 356 6.72 -3.47 -6.70
N ASN A 357 5.41 -3.73 -6.95
CA ASN A 357 4.88 -3.99 -8.29
C ASN A 357 3.51 -3.35 -8.61
N GLU A 358 3.12 -2.23 -8.02
CA GLU A 358 1.87 -1.55 -8.42
C GLU A 358 2.04 -0.72 -9.71
N TRP A 359 2.22 -1.39 -10.84
CA TRP A 359 2.42 -0.80 -12.16
C TRP A 359 1.28 0.13 -12.59
N GLY A 360 0.04 -0.24 -12.33
CA GLY A 360 -1.14 0.57 -12.67
C GLY A 360 -1.28 1.85 -11.85
N GLU A 361 -0.59 1.95 -10.70
CA GLU A 361 -0.47 3.19 -9.92
C GLU A 361 0.88 3.90 -10.15
N GLY A 362 1.77 3.28 -10.96
CA GLY A 362 3.06 3.83 -11.32
C GLY A 362 3.97 4.08 -10.11
N ASN A 363 3.83 3.28 -9.04
CA ASN A 363 4.67 3.39 -7.85
C ASN A 363 5.54 2.15 -7.58
N TYR A 364 5.80 1.36 -8.60
CA TYR A 364 6.63 0.16 -8.56
C TYR A 364 8.13 0.50 -8.53
N VAL A 365 8.95 -0.49 -8.16
CA VAL A 365 10.42 -0.46 -8.22
C VAL A 365 11.00 -1.56 -9.10
N GLU A 366 10.19 -2.50 -9.59
CA GLU A 366 10.62 -3.51 -10.55
C GLU A 366 11.31 -2.88 -11.77
N PRO A 367 12.31 -3.54 -12.38
CA PRO A 367 13.01 -2.99 -13.53
C PRO A 367 12.09 -2.69 -14.73
N ASP A 368 12.21 -1.50 -15.29
CA ASP A 368 11.51 -1.06 -16.50
C ASP A 368 12.48 -0.64 -17.60
N ILE A 369 12.00 -0.54 -18.85
CA ILE A 369 12.89 -0.18 -19.97
C ILE A 369 13.37 1.28 -19.93
N GLN A 370 12.75 2.15 -19.11
CA GLN A 370 13.14 3.54 -18.96
C GLN A 370 14.32 3.70 -17.99
N TRP A 371 14.28 2.99 -16.87
CA TRP A 371 15.22 3.18 -15.78
C TRP A 371 16.08 1.95 -15.49
N GLY A 372 15.80 0.81 -16.14
CA GLY A 372 16.46 -0.46 -15.81
C GLY A 372 16.31 -0.77 -14.32
N HIS A 373 17.41 -1.08 -13.66
CA HIS A 373 17.49 -1.34 -12.22
C HIS A 373 17.57 -0.06 -11.36
N GLY A 374 17.48 1.13 -11.92
CA GLY A 374 17.79 2.39 -11.24
C GLY A 374 17.08 2.58 -9.91
N PHE A 375 15.78 2.22 -9.78
CA PHE A 375 15.06 2.32 -8.51
C PHE A 375 15.53 1.29 -7.47
N LEU A 376 15.89 0.08 -7.88
CA LEU A 376 16.49 -0.94 -7.01
C LEU A 376 17.89 -0.51 -6.57
N ASP A 377 18.69 0.03 -7.47
CA ASP A 377 20.02 0.59 -7.18
C ASP A 377 19.94 1.77 -6.21
N ALA A 378 18.92 2.61 -6.35
CA ALA A 378 18.67 3.71 -5.41
C ALA A 378 18.42 3.20 -3.98
N ILE A 379 17.74 2.07 -3.82
CA ILE A 379 17.59 1.40 -2.52
C ILE A 379 18.93 0.86 -2.07
N ARG A 380 19.52 -0.09 -2.83
CA ARG A 380 20.77 -0.79 -2.51
C ARG A 380 21.89 0.14 -2.08
N ASN A 381 22.10 1.23 -2.83
CA ASN A 381 23.21 2.15 -2.59
C ASN A 381 23.00 3.10 -1.40
N ASN A 382 21.81 3.12 -0.80
CA ASN A 382 21.47 4.08 0.26
C ASN A 382 21.00 3.44 1.57
N ILE A 383 20.87 2.10 1.64
CA ILE A 383 20.47 1.43 2.89
C ILE A 383 21.61 1.30 3.89
N ASP A 384 22.84 1.04 3.44
CA ASP A 384 24.01 0.74 4.30
C ASP A 384 24.90 1.95 4.61
N LYS A 385 24.56 3.15 4.14
CA LYS A 385 25.35 4.39 4.36
C LYS A 385 24.94 5.16 5.59
#